data_2aa8f94cf25dc717caa1cbba6f07f976
#
_entry.id   2aa8f94cf25dc717caa1cbba6f07f976
#
_cell.length_a   1.000
_cell.length_b   1.000
_cell.length_c   1.000
_cell.angle_alpha   90.00
_cell.angle_beta   90.00
_cell.angle_gamma   90.00
#
_symmetry.space_group_name_H-M   'P 1'
#
loop_
_entity.id
_entity.type
_entity.pdbx_description
1 polymer ?
#
loop_
_entity_poly.entity_id
_entity_poly.type
_entity_poly.pdbx_seq_one_letter_code
_entity_poly.pdbx_strand_id
1 'polypeptide(L)'
;MLYGGLFLVAGTALLAITYGLVANSSDVATANQVFVDRAAAAGKLPALPADAFAVSPDVRGTGQVAGAVAQSVGGTQSSAVVQLRAYEGKVTSVFKRLTAAQAAQLTAQQKNANARIHAVRKSQLDTLLTRSGLALAIMALASIGLGWLVAGRALRPVRTMSSRARGISERNLHERLALEGPDDELKELGDTFDGLLGRLEAAFESQRRFVANASHELRTPITLERALVEVALSDPNASIESLRETCRRVLTASEQQERLIEALLTLARSQRGLETRAPVDLREVTAEVVRAVPSNGIKVDTELGDASTTGDPAMVERLVANLVQNAVRYNGPDGWVTAWTGLRDGEPTLEVTNTGPVVSREQVDELVKPFSRLDGNGSIAARGSDGRDGLGLGLSIVQAIVDAHGARLTTDPRAEGGLRVAVSFPAAA
;
A
#
# COMPACT_ATOMS: atom_id res chain seq x y z
N MET A 1 -2.91 -16.46 -12.18
CA MET A 1 -3.13 -17.90 -12.34
C MET A 1 -4.61 -18.28 -12.52
N LEU A 2 -5.57 -17.69 -11.76
CA LEU A 2 -7.00 -18.03 -11.83
C LEU A 2 -7.63 -17.73 -13.21
N TYR A 3 -7.28 -16.62 -13.86
CA TYR A 3 -7.81 -16.25 -15.18
C TYR A 3 -7.34 -17.17 -16.31
N GLY A 4 -6.12 -17.71 -16.25
CA GLY A 4 -5.60 -18.69 -17.21
C GLY A 4 -6.32 -20.02 -17.12
N GLY A 5 -6.66 -20.48 -15.90
CA GLY A 5 -7.44 -21.70 -15.68
C GLY A 5 -8.87 -21.57 -16.19
N LEU A 6 -9.50 -20.41 -16.00
CA LEU A 6 -10.86 -20.14 -16.49
C LEU A 6 -10.94 -20.11 -18.01
N PHE A 7 -9.93 -19.52 -18.67
CA PHE A 7 -9.84 -19.47 -20.14
C PHE A 7 -9.61 -20.86 -20.73
N LEU A 8 -8.82 -21.71 -20.06
CA LEU A 8 -8.59 -23.11 -20.46
C LEU A 8 -9.86 -23.95 -20.32
N VAL A 9 -10.61 -23.81 -19.24
CA VAL A 9 -11.88 -24.53 -19.03
C VAL A 9 -12.94 -24.08 -20.04
N ALA A 10 -13.07 -22.78 -20.29
CA ALA A 10 -14.01 -22.26 -21.29
C ALA A 10 -13.62 -22.68 -22.71
N GLY A 11 -12.32 -22.66 -23.04
CA GLY A 11 -11.79 -23.08 -24.33
C GLY A 11 -11.96 -24.60 -24.59
N THR A 12 -11.71 -25.43 -23.56
CA THR A 12 -11.92 -26.89 -23.68
C THR A 12 -13.38 -27.25 -23.77
N ALA A 13 -14.28 -26.55 -23.07
CA ALA A 13 -15.73 -26.76 -23.21
C ALA A 13 -16.23 -26.37 -24.62
N LEU A 14 -15.74 -25.24 -25.18
CA LEU A 14 -16.05 -24.82 -26.54
C LEU A 14 -15.57 -25.85 -27.58
N LEU A 15 -14.35 -26.37 -27.42
CA LEU A 15 -13.76 -27.39 -28.27
C LEU A 15 -14.56 -28.70 -28.20
N ALA A 16 -14.99 -29.15 -27.02
CA ALA A 16 -15.80 -30.34 -26.83
C ALA A 16 -17.19 -30.22 -27.46
N ILE A 17 -17.80 -29.03 -27.33
CA ILE A 17 -19.14 -28.75 -27.94
C ILE A 17 -19.00 -28.70 -29.46
N THR A 18 -17.99 -28.03 -30.03
CA THR A 18 -17.77 -27.98 -31.47
C THR A 18 -17.38 -29.34 -32.02
N TYR A 19 -16.55 -30.13 -31.34
CA TYR A 19 -16.20 -31.49 -31.73
C TYR A 19 -17.44 -32.42 -31.70
N GLY A 20 -18.28 -32.35 -30.68
CA GLY A 20 -19.51 -33.13 -30.60
C GLY A 20 -20.53 -32.78 -31.71
N LEU A 21 -20.58 -31.49 -32.10
CA LEU A 21 -21.42 -31.01 -33.21
C LEU A 21 -20.89 -31.48 -34.58
N VAL A 22 -19.59 -31.51 -34.80
CA VAL A 22 -18.94 -31.97 -36.04
C VAL A 22 -18.99 -33.50 -36.13
N ALA A 23 -18.74 -34.21 -35.03
CA ALA A 23 -18.82 -35.68 -35.01
C ALA A 23 -20.24 -36.21 -35.32
N ASN A 24 -21.27 -35.48 -34.88
CA ASN A 24 -22.67 -35.87 -35.17
C ASN A 24 -23.11 -35.47 -36.60
N SER A 25 -22.30 -34.71 -37.36
CA SER A 25 -22.57 -34.35 -38.76
C SER A 25 -22.01 -35.37 -39.78
N SER A 26 -21.21 -36.35 -39.32
CA SER A 26 -20.60 -37.39 -40.19
C SER A 26 -21.60 -38.43 -40.72
N ASP A 27 -22.84 -38.45 -40.20
CA ASP A 27 -23.90 -39.34 -40.72
C ASP A 27 -24.38 -39.01 -42.15
N VAL A 28 -24.01 -37.81 -42.66
CA VAL A 28 -24.39 -37.38 -44.02
C VAL A 28 -23.54 -38.09 -45.08
N ALA A 29 -22.30 -38.42 -44.78
CA ALA A 29 -21.43 -39.17 -45.69
C ALA A 29 -21.91 -40.61 -45.88
N THR A 30 -22.43 -41.22 -44.80
CA THR A 30 -22.95 -42.57 -44.79
C THR A 30 -24.29 -42.69 -45.57
N ALA A 31 -25.14 -41.66 -45.51
CA ALA A 31 -26.39 -41.62 -46.26
C ALA A 31 -26.17 -41.57 -47.79
N ASN A 32 -25.12 -40.87 -48.25
CA ASN A 32 -24.76 -40.79 -49.67
C ASN A 32 -24.19 -42.14 -50.19
N GLN A 33 -23.43 -42.85 -49.40
CA GLN A 33 -22.91 -44.16 -49.73
C GLN A 33 -24.02 -45.21 -49.84
N VAL A 34 -25.00 -45.23 -48.93
CA VAL A 34 -26.17 -46.12 -48.97
C VAL A 34 -27.06 -45.84 -50.19
N PHE A 35 -27.12 -44.61 -50.66
CA PHE A 35 -27.89 -44.28 -51.87
C PHE A 35 -27.22 -44.78 -53.16
N VAL A 36 -25.86 -44.63 -53.22
CA VAL A 36 -25.06 -45.13 -54.32
C VAL A 36 -25.08 -46.67 -54.39
N ASP A 37 -24.95 -47.34 -53.27
CA ASP A 37 -25.03 -48.81 -53.17
C ASP A 37 -26.42 -49.39 -53.55
N ARG A 38 -27.47 -48.68 -53.13
CA ARG A 38 -28.87 -49.10 -53.55
C ARG A 38 -29.11 -48.86 -55.00
N ALA A 39 -28.52 -47.82 -55.62
CA ALA A 39 -28.70 -47.59 -57.04
C ALA A 39 -27.88 -48.58 -57.86
N ALA A 40 -26.70 -49.01 -57.41
CA ALA A 40 -25.91 -50.08 -57.99
C ALA A 40 -26.56 -51.45 -57.86
N ALA A 41 -27.16 -51.80 -56.71
CA ALA A 41 -27.88 -53.06 -56.46
C ALA A 41 -29.14 -53.18 -57.30
N ALA A 42 -29.73 -52.06 -57.73
CA ALA A 42 -30.89 -52.07 -58.60
C ALA A 42 -30.56 -52.28 -60.09
N GLY A 43 -29.32 -52.57 -60.44
CA GLY A 43 -28.86 -52.82 -61.83
C GLY A 43 -29.02 -51.63 -62.77
N LYS A 44 -29.16 -50.41 -62.22
CA LYS A 44 -29.43 -49.19 -63.00
C LYS A 44 -28.17 -48.35 -63.25
N LEU A 45 -26.99 -48.74 -62.67
CA LEU A 45 -25.72 -48.09 -62.91
C LEU A 45 -24.57 -49.14 -62.94
N PRO A 46 -23.62 -49.05 -63.83
CA PRO A 46 -22.42 -49.89 -63.80
C PRO A 46 -21.63 -49.56 -62.53
N ALA A 47 -21.08 -50.59 -61.86
CA ALA A 47 -20.26 -50.45 -60.68
C ALA A 47 -19.02 -49.54 -60.99
N LEU A 48 -19.01 -48.34 -60.40
CA LEU A 48 -17.86 -47.41 -60.40
C LEU A 48 -17.00 -47.71 -59.16
N PRO A 49 -15.67 -47.67 -59.29
CA PRO A 49 -14.79 -47.87 -58.13
C PRO A 49 -15.09 -46.82 -57.03
N ALA A 50 -14.97 -47.23 -55.75
CA ALA A 50 -15.39 -46.45 -54.57
C ALA A 50 -14.62 -45.10 -54.42
N ASP A 51 -13.48 -44.97 -55.01
CA ASP A 51 -12.59 -43.81 -55.01
C ASP A 51 -12.97 -42.70 -56.00
N ALA A 52 -13.91 -42.94 -56.91
CA ALA A 52 -14.34 -41.98 -57.92
C ALA A 52 -15.23 -40.83 -57.33
N PHE A 53 -15.68 -40.93 -56.10
CA PHE A 53 -16.61 -39.99 -55.47
C PHE A 53 -16.08 -39.22 -54.26
N ALA A 54 -14.78 -39.33 -53.93
CA ALA A 54 -14.18 -38.48 -52.92
C ALA A 54 -13.94 -37.04 -53.47
N VAL A 55 -15.02 -36.31 -53.67
CA VAL A 55 -14.99 -34.91 -54.04
C VAL A 55 -14.98 -34.05 -52.75
N SER A 56 -13.93 -33.29 -52.56
CA SER A 56 -13.86 -32.24 -51.52
C SER A 56 -15.07 -31.30 -51.65
N PRO A 57 -15.64 -30.82 -50.57
CA PRO A 57 -16.89 -30.02 -50.56
C PRO A 57 -16.77 -28.63 -51.20
N ASP A 58 -15.62 -28.29 -51.79
CA ASP A 58 -15.32 -26.90 -52.24
C ASP A 58 -15.35 -26.66 -53.76
N VAL A 59 -15.80 -27.67 -54.58
CA VAL A 59 -15.78 -27.50 -56.02
C VAL A 59 -17.15 -27.01 -56.53
N ARG A 60 -17.25 -25.71 -56.77
CA ARG A 60 -18.36 -25.06 -57.46
C ARG A 60 -18.11 -25.05 -58.98
N GLY A 61 -18.91 -25.78 -59.71
CA GLY A 61 -18.99 -25.66 -61.17
C GLY A 61 -18.51 -26.87 -61.96
N THR A 62 -19.29 -27.29 -62.95
CA THR A 62 -19.10 -28.46 -63.79
C THR A 62 -17.80 -28.47 -64.60
N GLY A 63 -17.11 -27.33 -64.74
CA GLY A 63 -15.82 -27.21 -65.44
C GLY A 63 -14.61 -27.62 -64.60
N GLN A 64 -14.71 -27.59 -63.24
CA GLN A 64 -13.59 -27.91 -62.37
C GLN A 64 -13.50 -29.41 -62.02
N VAL A 65 -14.59 -30.13 -62.12
CA VAL A 65 -14.62 -31.57 -61.86
C VAL A 65 -13.75 -32.34 -62.89
N ALA A 66 -13.79 -31.89 -64.14
CA ALA A 66 -12.97 -32.50 -65.20
C ALA A 66 -11.45 -32.30 -64.97
N GLY A 67 -11.05 -31.15 -64.39
CA GLY A 67 -9.66 -30.89 -64.07
C GLY A 67 -9.12 -31.68 -62.88
N ALA A 68 -9.96 -31.87 -61.84
CA ALA A 68 -9.58 -32.60 -60.65
C ALA A 68 -9.47 -34.12 -60.85
N VAL A 69 -10.31 -34.68 -61.69
CA VAL A 69 -10.21 -36.10 -62.09
C VAL A 69 -8.99 -36.35 -62.98
N ALA A 70 -8.59 -35.40 -63.84
CA ALA A 70 -7.40 -35.52 -64.68
C ALA A 70 -6.08 -35.44 -63.86
N GLN A 71 -6.07 -34.79 -62.71
CA GLN A 71 -4.91 -34.68 -61.82
C GLN A 71 -4.73 -35.89 -60.87
N SER A 72 -5.84 -36.62 -60.56
CA SER A 72 -5.79 -37.76 -59.62
C SER A 72 -5.40 -39.07 -60.30
N VAL A 73 -5.57 -39.16 -61.62
CA VAL A 73 -5.20 -40.37 -62.39
C VAL A 73 -3.90 -40.04 -63.15
N GLY A 74 -2.74 -40.45 -62.59
CA GLY A 74 -1.40 -40.25 -63.13
C GLY A 74 -1.12 -40.91 -64.50
N GLY A 75 -2.05 -40.78 -65.41
CA GLY A 75 -1.96 -41.29 -66.81
C GLY A 75 -2.15 -40.18 -67.82
N THR A 76 -1.40 -40.25 -68.91
CA THR A 76 -1.38 -39.32 -70.01
C THR A 76 -2.75 -38.70 -70.30
N GLN A 77 -2.85 -37.39 -70.33
CA GLN A 77 -4.07 -36.58 -70.58
C GLN A 77 -4.94 -37.07 -71.78
N SER A 78 -4.37 -37.80 -72.70
CA SER A 78 -5.02 -38.35 -73.89
C SER A 78 -6.05 -39.43 -73.60
N SER A 79 -5.80 -40.32 -72.64
CA SER A 79 -6.73 -41.46 -72.40
C SER A 79 -7.94 -41.07 -71.54
N ALA A 80 -7.75 -40.17 -70.54
CA ALA A 80 -8.85 -39.68 -69.70
C ALA A 80 -9.85 -38.82 -70.48
N VAL A 81 -9.36 -37.92 -71.36
CA VAL A 81 -10.20 -37.10 -72.20
C VAL A 81 -10.98 -37.93 -73.22
N VAL A 82 -10.37 -39.01 -73.75
CA VAL A 82 -11.06 -39.93 -74.68
C VAL A 82 -12.15 -40.75 -73.95
N GLN A 83 -11.89 -41.18 -72.74
CA GLN A 83 -12.92 -41.85 -71.90
C GLN A 83 -14.08 -40.95 -71.52
N LEU A 84 -13.81 -39.70 -71.14
CA LEU A 84 -14.83 -38.71 -70.85
C LEU A 84 -15.68 -38.36 -72.09
N ARG A 85 -15.06 -38.15 -73.26
CA ARG A 85 -15.84 -37.97 -74.51
C ARG A 85 -16.63 -39.17 -74.93
N ALA A 86 -16.12 -40.37 -74.72
CA ALA A 86 -16.87 -41.62 -74.99
C ALA A 86 -18.07 -41.79 -74.05
N TYR A 87 -17.87 -41.30 -72.77
CA TYR A 87 -18.95 -41.29 -71.77
C TYR A 87 -20.01 -40.22 -72.05
N GLU A 88 -19.60 -38.99 -72.45
CA GLU A 88 -20.52 -37.95 -72.90
C GLU A 88 -21.32 -38.41 -74.16
N GLY A 89 -20.64 -39.09 -75.13
CA GLY A 89 -21.29 -39.63 -76.28
C GLY A 89 -22.33 -40.74 -75.94
N LYS A 90 -22.02 -41.57 -74.93
CA LYS A 90 -22.98 -42.55 -74.45
C LYS A 90 -24.16 -41.95 -73.70
N VAL A 91 -23.89 -40.96 -72.84
CA VAL A 91 -24.95 -40.25 -72.12
C VAL A 91 -25.83 -39.48 -73.06
N THR A 92 -25.27 -38.79 -74.09
CA THR A 92 -26.03 -38.06 -75.08
C THR A 92 -26.87 -39.01 -75.97
N SER A 93 -26.37 -40.21 -76.33
CA SER A 93 -27.11 -41.21 -77.07
C SER A 93 -28.23 -41.86 -76.27
N VAL A 94 -28.10 -42.03 -74.98
CA VAL A 94 -29.16 -42.47 -74.09
C VAL A 94 -30.22 -41.40 -73.91
N PHE A 95 -29.87 -40.17 -73.77
CA PHE A 95 -30.82 -39.06 -73.71
C PHE A 95 -31.61 -38.87 -75.00
N LYS A 96 -31.00 -39.16 -76.16
CA LYS A 96 -31.65 -39.03 -77.49
C LYS A 96 -32.67 -40.14 -77.76
N ARG A 97 -32.67 -41.22 -76.94
CA ARG A 97 -33.63 -42.32 -77.04
C ARG A 97 -34.79 -42.22 -76.01
N LEU A 98 -34.78 -41.26 -75.13
CA LEU A 98 -35.82 -41.04 -74.16
C LEU A 98 -37.00 -40.34 -74.80
N THR A 99 -38.20 -40.85 -74.58
CA THR A 99 -39.46 -40.13 -74.97
C THR A 99 -39.55 -38.83 -74.13
N ALA A 100 -40.16 -37.81 -74.68
CA ALA A 100 -40.33 -36.51 -74.01
C ALA A 100 -40.96 -36.69 -72.59
N ALA A 101 -41.78 -37.67 -72.36
CA ALA A 101 -42.37 -38.01 -71.08
C ALA A 101 -41.34 -38.55 -70.07
N GLN A 102 -40.36 -39.37 -70.53
CA GLN A 102 -39.31 -39.92 -69.70
C GLN A 102 -38.26 -38.83 -69.31
N ALA A 103 -37.94 -37.91 -70.21
CA ALA A 103 -37.08 -36.77 -69.98
C ALA A 103 -37.73 -35.81 -68.96
N ALA A 104 -39.00 -35.57 -69.04
CA ALA A 104 -39.75 -34.76 -68.09
C ALA A 104 -39.80 -35.41 -66.67
N GLN A 105 -39.94 -36.75 -66.62
CA GLN A 105 -39.88 -37.46 -65.33
C GLN A 105 -38.49 -37.39 -64.66
N LEU A 106 -37.42 -37.54 -65.46
CA LEU A 106 -36.05 -37.43 -64.94
C LEU A 106 -35.78 -36.03 -64.42
N THR A 107 -36.15 -34.98 -65.15
CA THR A 107 -36.01 -33.57 -64.69
C THR A 107 -36.83 -33.27 -63.46
N ALA A 108 -38.08 -33.85 -63.38
CA ALA A 108 -38.88 -33.70 -62.17
C ALA A 108 -38.28 -34.43 -60.94
N GLN A 109 -37.76 -35.65 -61.15
CA GLN A 109 -37.05 -36.38 -60.11
C GLN A 109 -35.80 -35.66 -59.65
N GLN A 110 -34.98 -35.11 -60.54
CA GLN A 110 -33.77 -34.32 -60.23
C GLN A 110 -34.13 -33.04 -59.48
N LYS A 111 -35.18 -32.34 -59.92
CA LYS A 111 -35.71 -31.18 -59.19
C LYS A 111 -36.15 -31.49 -57.77
N ASN A 112 -36.85 -32.61 -57.57
CA ASN A 112 -37.28 -33.08 -56.28
C ASN A 112 -36.14 -33.55 -55.42
N ALA A 113 -35.12 -34.21 -55.98
CA ALA A 113 -33.88 -34.58 -55.25
C ALA A 113 -33.14 -33.35 -54.77
N ASN A 114 -32.89 -32.35 -55.63
CA ASN A 114 -32.27 -31.10 -55.26
C ASN A 114 -33.07 -30.33 -54.20
N ALA A 115 -34.37 -30.27 -54.31
CA ALA A 115 -35.22 -29.63 -53.30
C ALA A 115 -35.13 -30.34 -51.93
N ARG A 116 -35.02 -31.66 -51.89
CA ARG A 116 -34.80 -32.43 -50.65
C ARG A 116 -33.41 -32.16 -50.06
N ILE A 117 -32.37 -32.13 -50.89
CA ILE A 117 -31.00 -31.80 -50.46
C ILE A 117 -30.96 -30.39 -49.86
N HIS A 118 -31.56 -29.40 -50.51
CA HIS A 118 -31.65 -28.05 -49.97
C HIS A 118 -32.46 -27.97 -48.67
N ALA A 119 -33.58 -28.71 -48.56
CA ALA A 119 -34.37 -28.74 -47.35
C ALA A 119 -33.60 -29.38 -46.17
N VAL A 120 -32.92 -30.50 -46.41
CA VAL A 120 -32.09 -31.18 -45.40
C VAL A 120 -30.92 -30.26 -44.96
N ARG A 121 -30.23 -29.64 -45.92
CA ARG A 121 -29.12 -28.71 -45.66
C ARG A 121 -29.58 -27.51 -44.82
N LYS A 122 -30.75 -26.95 -45.16
CA LYS A 122 -31.32 -25.84 -44.37
C LYS A 122 -31.65 -26.26 -42.94
N SER A 123 -32.32 -27.41 -42.77
CA SER A 123 -32.69 -27.91 -41.42
C SER A 123 -31.47 -28.24 -40.57
N GLN A 124 -30.39 -28.74 -41.20
CA GLN A 124 -29.11 -28.97 -40.50
C GLN A 124 -28.44 -27.66 -40.06
N LEU A 125 -28.39 -26.64 -40.96
CA LEU A 125 -27.85 -25.34 -40.64
C LEU A 125 -28.64 -24.64 -39.51
N ASP A 126 -29.97 -24.70 -39.57
CA ASP A 126 -30.86 -24.16 -38.52
C ASP A 126 -30.64 -24.87 -37.16
N THR A 127 -30.45 -26.18 -37.20
CA THR A 127 -30.16 -26.97 -35.99
C THR A 127 -28.79 -26.64 -35.42
N LEU A 128 -27.78 -26.50 -36.27
CA LEU A 128 -26.42 -26.09 -35.84
C LEU A 128 -26.44 -24.68 -35.26
N LEU A 129 -27.08 -23.72 -35.91
CA LEU A 129 -27.16 -22.34 -35.42
C LEU A 129 -27.89 -22.28 -34.08
N THR A 130 -29.00 -23.01 -33.91
CA THR A 130 -29.76 -23.01 -32.66
C THR A 130 -28.96 -23.64 -31.52
N ARG A 131 -28.34 -24.80 -31.77
CA ARG A 131 -27.52 -25.47 -30.75
C ARG A 131 -26.27 -24.67 -30.39
N SER A 132 -25.58 -24.10 -31.37
CA SER A 132 -24.42 -23.23 -31.13
C SER A 132 -24.81 -21.95 -30.41
N GLY A 133 -25.91 -21.32 -30.76
CA GLY A 133 -26.45 -20.14 -30.10
C GLY A 133 -26.81 -20.42 -28.64
N LEU A 134 -27.46 -21.56 -28.37
CA LEU A 134 -27.81 -21.99 -27.00
C LEU A 134 -26.53 -22.25 -26.16
N ALA A 135 -25.55 -22.95 -26.75
CA ALA A 135 -24.28 -23.22 -26.06
C ALA A 135 -23.50 -21.92 -25.72
N LEU A 136 -23.46 -20.97 -26.67
CA LEU A 136 -22.84 -19.66 -26.44
C LEU A 136 -23.58 -18.86 -25.36
N ALA A 137 -24.93 -18.91 -25.35
CA ALA A 137 -25.72 -18.23 -24.33
C ALA A 137 -25.45 -18.80 -22.91
N ILE A 138 -25.40 -20.12 -22.78
CA ILE A 138 -25.09 -20.80 -21.52
C ILE A 138 -23.68 -20.45 -21.05
N MET A 139 -22.68 -20.48 -21.95
CA MET A 139 -21.32 -20.10 -21.64
C MET A 139 -21.21 -18.64 -21.22
N ALA A 140 -21.88 -17.72 -21.90
CA ALA A 140 -21.90 -16.32 -21.54
C ALA A 140 -22.45 -16.08 -20.13
N LEU A 141 -23.60 -16.70 -19.82
CA LEU A 141 -24.20 -16.62 -18.49
C LEU A 141 -23.31 -17.23 -17.40
N ALA A 142 -22.72 -18.39 -17.67
CA ALA A 142 -21.78 -19.03 -16.74
C ALA A 142 -20.55 -18.15 -16.50
N SER A 143 -19.98 -17.54 -17.55
CA SER A 143 -18.83 -16.66 -17.46
C SER A 143 -19.13 -15.37 -16.67
N ILE A 144 -20.30 -14.78 -16.89
CA ILE A 144 -20.76 -13.60 -16.14
C ILE A 144 -20.96 -13.95 -14.66
N GLY A 145 -21.63 -15.07 -14.36
CA GLY A 145 -21.86 -15.54 -13.00
C GLY A 145 -20.56 -15.83 -12.25
N LEU A 146 -19.64 -16.53 -12.89
CA LEU A 146 -18.33 -16.85 -12.33
C LEU A 146 -17.46 -15.59 -12.15
N GLY A 147 -17.45 -14.68 -13.13
CA GLY A 147 -16.78 -13.40 -13.05
C GLY A 147 -17.30 -12.55 -11.89
N TRP A 148 -18.59 -12.48 -11.70
CA TRP A 148 -19.24 -11.77 -10.60
C TRP A 148 -18.86 -12.36 -9.23
N LEU A 149 -18.82 -13.68 -9.11
CA LEU A 149 -18.44 -14.39 -7.89
C LEU A 149 -16.96 -14.15 -7.53
N VAL A 150 -16.06 -14.27 -8.52
CA VAL A 150 -14.62 -14.03 -8.34
C VAL A 150 -14.36 -12.58 -7.99
N ALA A 151 -14.95 -11.62 -8.71
CA ALA A 151 -14.80 -10.20 -8.44
C ALA A 151 -15.34 -9.82 -7.06
N GLY A 152 -16.49 -10.38 -6.66
CA GLY A 152 -17.09 -10.18 -5.35
C GLY A 152 -16.19 -10.65 -4.22
N ARG A 153 -15.56 -11.82 -4.38
CA ARG A 153 -14.62 -12.36 -3.40
C ARG A 153 -13.30 -11.58 -3.36
N ALA A 154 -12.74 -11.21 -4.51
CA ALA A 154 -11.49 -10.45 -4.61
C ALA A 154 -11.61 -9.02 -4.06
N LEU A 155 -12.77 -8.39 -4.23
CA LEU A 155 -13.01 -7.02 -3.74
C LEU A 155 -13.54 -6.96 -2.30
N ARG A 156 -13.87 -8.08 -1.67
CA ARG A 156 -14.38 -8.12 -0.30
C ARG A 156 -13.41 -7.53 0.71
N PRO A 157 -12.10 -7.84 0.71
CA PRO A 157 -11.13 -7.23 1.62
C PRO A 157 -11.10 -5.71 1.51
N VAL A 158 -11.07 -5.17 0.29
CA VAL A 158 -11.06 -3.72 0.05
C VAL A 158 -12.30 -3.02 0.62
N ARG A 159 -13.47 -3.64 0.47
CA ARG A 159 -14.71 -3.11 1.06
C ARG A 159 -14.67 -3.14 2.58
N THR A 160 -14.12 -4.19 3.17
CA THR A 160 -13.94 -4.31 4.62
C THR A 160 -12.97 -3.26 5.13
N MET A 161 -11.82 -3.06 4.47
CA MET A 161 -10.87 -1.97 4.78
C MET A 161 -11.56 -0.61 4.74
N SER A 162 -12.26 -0.30 3.66
CA SER A 162 -12.96 0.98 3.50
C SER A 162 -14.04 1.21 4.56
N SER A 163 -14.77 0.17 4.96
CA SER A 163 -15.81 0.29 6.00
C SER A 163 -15.19 0.46 7.40
N ARG A 164 -14.15 -0.29 7.74
CA ARG A 164 -13.42 -0.15 9.01
C ARG A 164 -12.71 1.19 9.10
N ALA A 165 -11.99 1.59 8.03
CA ALA A 165 -11.30 2.88 7.99
C ALA A 165 -12.24 4.08 8.20
N ARG A 166 -13.46 4.03 7.68
CA ARG A 166 -14.48 5.07 7.94
C ARG A 166 -15.01 5.09 9.38
N GLY A 167 -14.95 3.97 10.07
CA GLY A 167 -15.35 3.87 11.47
C GLY A 167 -14.26 4.33 12.44
N ILE A 168 -13.01 4.42 11.97
CA ILE A 168 -11.88 4.82 12.81
C ILE A 168 -11.97 6.32 13.11
N SER A 169 -11.86 6.65 14.38
CA SER A 169 -11.87 8.00 14.92
C SER A 169 -10.86 8.09 16.07
N GLU A 170 -10.62 9.28 16.59
CA GLU A 170 -9.72 9.47 17.75
C GLU A 170 -10.07 8.62 18.98
N ARG A 171 -11.30 8.11 19.07
CA ARG A 171 -11.77 7.34 20.22
C ARG A 171 -11.48 5.84 20.11
N ASN A 172 -11.30 5.33 18.90
CA ASN A 172 -11.12 3.91 18.60
C ASN A 172 -9.92 3.61 17.69
N LEU A 173 -8.86 4.42 17.76
CA LEU A 173 -7.60 4.22 17.04
C LEU A 173 -6.91 2.88 17.35
N HIS A 174 -7.26 2.23 18.49
CA HIS A 174 -6.74 0.92 18.86
C HIS A 174 -7.28 -0.22 17.97
N GLU A 175 -8.38 0.02 17.24
CA GLU A 175 -8.89 -0.95 16.29
C GLU A 175 -7.91 -1.12 15.13
N ARG A 176 -7.78 -2.36 14.64
CA ARG A 176 -6.91 -2.69 13.50
C ARG A 176 -7.75 -3.26 12.37
N LEU A 177 -7.27 -3.14 11.17
CA LEU A 177 -7.90 -3.82 10.03
C LEU A 177 -7.77 -5.32 10.17
N ALA A 178 -6.63 -5.81 10.67
CA ALA A 178 -6.34 -7.21 10.96
C ALA A 178 -6.84 -8.13 9.83
N LEU A 179 -6.35 -7.91 8.61
CA LEU A 179 -6.81 -8.65 7.45
C LEU A 179 -6.31 -10.10 7.52
N GLU A 180 -7.25 -11.03 7.53
CA GLU A 180 -6.95 -12.44 7.39
C GLU A 180 -6.95 -12.83 5.91
N GLY A 181 -5.94 -13.56 5.46
CA GLY A 181 -5.84 -14.01 4.07
C GLY A 181 -4.43 -14.46 3.70
N PRO A 182 -4.22 -14.81 2.42
CA PRO A 182 -2.89 -15.10 1.90
C PRO A 182 -2.01 -13.84 1.96
N ASP A 183 -0.69 -14.07 2.05
CA ASP A 183 0.30 -12.99 1.98
C ASP A 183 0.36 -12.47 0.54
N ASP A 184 -0.56 -11.54 0.22
CA ASP A 184 -0.67 -10.84 -1.05
C ASP A 184 -0.57 -9.32 -0.85
N GLU A 185 -0.64 -8.57 -1.95
CA GLU A 185 -0.53 -7.11 -1.96
C GLU A 185 -1.62 -6.44 -1.11
N LEU A 186 -2.78 -7.09 -0.93
CA LEU A 186 -3.87 -6.56 -0.12
C LEU A 186 -3.58 -6.71 1.37
N LYS A 187 -2.94 -7.80 1.77
CA LYS A 187 -2.49 -8.00 3.16
C LYS A 187 -1.36 -7.03 3.49
N GLU A 188 -0.36 -6.86 2.61
CA GLU A 188 0.71 -5.87 2.78
C GLU A 188 0.17 -4.45 2.94
N LEU A 189 -0.84 -4.08 2.14
CA LEU A 189 -1.53 -2.79 2.28
C LEU A 189 -2.24 -2.68 3.65
N GLY A 190 -2.89 -3.75 4.10
CA GLY A 190 -3.54 -3.80 5.42
C GLY A 190 -2.55 -3.62 6.57
N ASP A 191 -1.43 -4.33 6.53
CA ASP A 191 -0.37 -4.27 7.54
C ASP A 191 0.30 -2.87 7.56
N THR A 192 0.49 -2.27 6.39
CA THR A 192 1.00 -0.89 6.28
C THR A 192 0.02 0.10 6.91
N PHE A 193 -1.28 -0.06 6.66
CA PHE A 193 -2.32 0.78 7.25
C PHE A 193 -2.40 0.60 8.78
N ASP A 194 -2.33 -0.62 9.27
CA ASP A 194 -2.31 -0.92 10.72
C ASP A 194 -1.05 -0.34 11.39
N GLY A 195 0.09 -0.34 10.69
CA GLY A 195 1.31 0.34 11.13
C GLY A 195 1.16 1.87 11.22
N LEU A 196 0.43 2.48 10.28
CA LEU A 196 0.10 3.91 10.32
C LEU A 196 -0.85 4.22 11.48
N LEU A 197 -1.88 3.40 11.70
CA LEU A 197 -2.80 3.54 12.82
C LEU A 197 -2.06 3.43 14.17
N GLY A 198 -1.12 2.49 14.30
CA GLY A 198 -0.30 2.35 15.50
C GLY A 198 0.54 3.59 15.81
N ARG A 199 1.13 4.19 14.78
CA ARG A 199 1.88 5.46 14.92
C ARG A 199 0.96 6.62 15.32
N LEU A 200 -0.21 6.70 14.71
CA LEU A 200 -1.21 7.73 15.01
C LEU A 200 -1.76 7.59 16.45
N GLU A 201 -2.08 6.37 16.87
CA GLU A 201 -2.50 6.07 18.24
C GLU A 201 -1.45 6.49 19.27
N ALA A 202 -0.19 6.11 19.05
CA ALA A 202 0.92 6.49 19.93
C ALA A 202 1.10 8.02 20.00
N ALA A 203 0.94 8.73 18.87
CA ALA A 203 1.00 10.18 18.82
C ALA A 203 -0.14 10.84 19.62
N PHE A 204 -1.39 10.38 19.44
CA PHE A 204 -2.55 10.89 20.19
C PHE A 204 -2.44 10.58 21.68
N GLU A 205 -1.97 9.40 22.06
CA GLU A 205 -1.77 9.04 23.47
C GLU A 205 -0.67 9.89 24.11
N SER A 206 0.42 10.15 23.38
CA SER A 206 1.46 11.09 23.82
C SER A 206 0.90 12.51 23.99
N GLN A 207 0.10 12.97 23.01
CA GLN A 207 -0.57 14.28 23.07
C GLN A 207 -1.51 14.39 24.29
N ARG A 208 -2.33 13.37 24.55
CA ARG A 208 -3.24 13.36 25.71
C ARG A 208 -2.48 13.40 27.03
N ARG A 209 -1.41 12.58 27.14
CA ARG A 209 -0.53 12.59 28.33
C ARG A 209 0.13 13.95 28.52
N PHE A 210 0.62 14.57 27.45
CA PHE A 210 1.21 15.90 27.46
C PHE A 210 0.22 16.95 27.99
N VAL A 211 -1.00 17.01 27.44
CA VAL A 211 -2.04 17.97 27.88
C VAL A 211 -2.45 17.73 29.34
N ALA A 212 -2.61 16.48 29.76
CA ALA A 212 -2.95 16.14 31.13
C ALA A 212 -1.84 16.58 32.10
N ASN A 213 -0.59 16.27 31.78
CA ASN A 213 0.56 16.65 32.61
C ASN A 213 0.75 18.16 32.67
N ALA A 214 0.66 18.85 31.52
CA ALA A 214 0.72 20.31 31.47
C ALA A 214 -0.35 20.97 32.35
N SER A 215 -1.59 20.44 32.29
CA SER A 215 -2.70 20.94 33.11
C SER A 215 -2.43 20.74 34.61
N HIS A 216 -1.86 19.61 34.99
CA HIS A 216 -1.50 19.33 36.37
C HIS A 216 -0.35 20.22 36.86
N GLU A 217 0.71 20.38 36.06
CA GLU A 217 1.86 21.22 36.42
C GLU A 217 1.52 22.71 36.47
N LEU A 218 0.54 23.18 35.71
CA LEU A 218 0.02 24.56 35.79
C LEU A 218 -0.88 24.77 37.04
N ARG A 219 -1.67 23.76 37.43
CA ARG A 219 -2.59 23.88 38.57
C ARG A 219 -1.88 23.95 39.92
N THR A 220 -0.80 23.19 40.08
CA THR A 220 -0.08 23.07 41.36
C THR A 220 0.46 24.41 41.84
N PRO A 221 1.23 25.22 41.07
CA PRO A 221 1.72 26.51 41.53
C PRO A 221 0.58 27.51 41.80
N ILE A 222 -0.47 27.53 40.96
CA ILE A 222 -1.65 28.40 41.18
C ILE A 222 -2.32 28.08 42.52
N THR A 223 -2.47 26.79 42.85
CA THR A 223 -3.04 26.37 44.12
C THR A 223 -2.15 26.77 45.30
N LEU A 224 -0.81 26.65 45.13
CA LEU A 224 0.15 27.06 46.14
C LEU A 224 0.11 28.58 46.39
N GLU A 225 0.17 29.38 45.30
CA GLU A 225 0.07 30.85 45.37
C GLU A 225 -1.18 31.28 46.09
N ARG A 226 -2.34 30.71 45.73
CA ARG A 226 -3.63 30.98 46.38
C ARG A 226 -3.57 30.65 47.86
N ALA A 227 -3.06 29.46 48.24
CA ALA A 227 -2.97 29.07 49.66
C ALA A 227 -2.05 29.99 50.45
N LEU A 228 -0.90 30.37 49.90
CA LEU A 228 0.03 31.32 50.52
C LEU A 228 -0.62 32.69 50.79
N VAL A 229 -1.36 33.20 49.82
CA VAL A 229 -2.08 34.48 49.95
C VAL A 229 -3.22 34.36 50.91
N GLU A 230 -4.05 33.28 50.85
CA GLU A 230 -5.15 33.05 51.80
C GLU A 230 -4.68 32.95 53.26
N VAL A 231 -3.55 32.25 53.48
CA VAL A 231 -2.92 32.14 54.82
C VAL A 231 -2.45 33.51 55.32
N ALA A 232 -1.76 34.26 54.47
CA ALA A 232 -1.25 35.59 54.80
C ALA A 232 -2.36 36.60 55.13
N LEU A 233 -3.50 36.54 54.42
CA LEU A 233 -4.66 37.38 54.62
C LEU A 233 -5.47 36.94 55.88
N SER A 234 -5.39 35.69 56.30
CA SER A 234 -6.11 35.16 57.44
C SER A 234 -5.43 35.41 58.79
N ASP A 235 -4.15 35.81 58.79
CA ASP A 235 -3.39 36.09 60.01
C ASP A 235 -3.48 37.59 60.40
N PRO A 236 -4.30 37.96 61.39
CA PRO A 236 -4.43 39.36 61.81
C PRO A 236 -3.14 39.94 62.44
N ASN A 237 -2.22 39.07 62.86
CA ASN A 237 -0.95 39.45 63.46
C ASN A 237 0.25 39.26 62.53
N ALA A 238 0.02 39.10 61.25
CA ALA A 238 1.09 38.92 60.26
C ALA A 238 2.11 40.09 60.33
N SER A 239 3.35 39.76 60.57
CA SER A 239 4.42 40.75 60.52
C SER A 239 4.72 41.17 59.08
N ILE A 240 5.27 42.40 58.90
CA ILE A 240 5.72 42.87 57.57
C ILE A 240 6.74 41.90 56.98
N GLU A 241 7.59 41.30 57.79
CA GLU A 241 8.60 40.32 57.33
C GLU A 241 7.95 39.01 56.86
N SER A 242 6.93 38.50 57.55
CA SER A 242 6.16 37.36 57.12
C SER A 242 5.43 37.60 55.79
N LEU A 243 4.84 38.79 55.65
CA LEU A 243 4.19 39.18 54.38
C LEU A 243 5.18 39.31 53.23
N ARG A 244 6.37 39.89 53.46
CA ARG A 244 7.41 39.95 52.47
C ARG A 244 7.90 38.58 52.05
N GLU A 245 8.05 37.66 53.00
CA GLU A 245 8.45 36.27 52.67
C GLU A 245 7.37 35.55 51.84
N THR A 246 6.08 35.74 52.19
CA THR A 246 4.99 35.20 51.38
C THR A 246 5.00 35.79 49.97
N CYS A 247 5.17 37.09 49.82
CA CYS A 247 5.30 37.74 48.50
C CYS A 247 6.48 37.17 47.70
N ARG A 248 7.66 36.93 48.30
CA ARG A 248 8.80 36.30 47.63
C ARG A 248 8.46 34.88 47.11
N ARG A 249 7.76 34.07 47.96
CA ARG A 249 7.33 32.72 47.58
C ARG A 249 6.31 32.73 46.44
N VAL A 250 5.36 33.65 46.46
CA VAL A 250 4.41 33.85 45.35
C VAL A 250 5.16 34.27 44.09
N LEU A 251 6.11 35.21 44.17
CA LEU A 251 6.91 35.63 43.02
C LEU A 251 7.71 34.45 42.42
N THR A 252 8.34 33.64 43.26
CA THR A 252 9.07 32.44 42.82
C THR A 252 8.14 31.43 42.12
N ALA A 253 6.92 31.24 42.65
CA ALA A 253 5.93 30.35 42.00
C ALA A 253 5.48 30.89 40.64
N SER A 254 5.27 32.22 40.55
CA SER A 254 4.90 32.87 39.28
C SER A 254 6.00 32.75 38.24
N GLU A 255 7.28 32.95 38.60
CA GLU A 255 8.44 32.73 37.73
C GLU A 255 8.55 31.29 37.23
N GLN A 256 8.17 30.33 38.08
CA GLN A 256 8.10 28.91 37.66
C GLN A 256 6.99 28.67 36.62
N GLN A 257 5.84 29.32 36.77
CA GLN A 257 4.75 29.25 35.79
C GLN A 257 5.16 29.86 34.45
N GLU A 258 5.80 31.03 34.44
CA GLU A 258 6.28 31.64 33.20
C GLU A 258 7.24 30.71 32.46
N ARG A 259 8.20 30.11 33.16
CA ARG A 259 9.11 29.12 32.56
C ARG A 259 8.38 27.91 31.99
N LEU A 260 7.33 27.43 32.66
CA LEU A 260 6.51 26.32 32.16
C LEU A 260 5.77 26.72 30.88
N ILE A 261 5.13 27.89 30.86
CA ILE A 261 4.40 28.39 29.69
C ILE A 261 5.36 28.55 28.49
N GLU A 262 6.52 29.15 28.70
CA GLU A 262 7.53 29.29 27.63
C GLU A 262 8.01 27.93 27.10
N ALA A 263 8.20 26.95 27.97
CA ALA A 263 8.56 25.59 27.60
C ALA A 263 7.48 24.93 26.72
N LEU A 264 6.20 25.07 27.13
CA LEU A 264 5.05 24.54 26.38
C LEU A 264 4.89 25.25 25.01
N LEU A 265 5.09 26.57 24.96
CA LEU A 265 5.05 27.33 23.71
C LEU A 265 6.19 26.91 22.76
N THR A 266 7.38 26.67 23.29
CA THR A 266 8.52 26.18 22.50
C THR A 266 8.24 24.80 21.91
N LEU A 267 7.69 23.86 22.71
CA LEU A 267 7.26 22.55 22.22
C LEU A 267 6.19 22.66 21.13
N ALA A 268 5.19 23.52 21.34
CA ALA A 268 4.11 23.71 20.36
C ALA A 268 4.61 24.32 19.03
N ARG A 269 5.58 25.25 19.09
CA ARG A 269 6.22 25.83 17.90
C ARG A 269 7.08 24.81 17.16
N SER A 270 7.89 24.03 17.87
CA SER A 270 8.76 23.02 17.28
C SER A 270 7.97 21.96 16.49
N GLN A 271 6.76 21.60 16.94
CA GLN A 271 5.88 20.65 16.23
C GLN A 271 5.35 21.17 14.88
N ARG A 272 5.36 22.47 14.65
CA ARG A 272 4.94 23.08 13.38
C ARG A 272 6.05 23.12 12.33
N GLY A 273 7.28 22.77 12.72
CA GLY A 273 8.47 22.93 11.90
C GLY A 273 9.06 24.35 11.96
N LEU A 274 10.11 24.58 11.18
CA LEU A 274 10.80 25.86 11.15
C LEU A 274 10.06 26.87 10.27
N GLU A 275 9.56 27.94 10.88
CA GLU A 275 9.00 29.10 10.16
C GLU A 275 10.11 30.03 9.63
N THR A 276 11.23 30.10 10.32
CA THR A 276 12.38 30.94 9.97
C THR A 276 13.62 30.06 9.81
N ARG A 277 14.40 30.34 8.76
CA ARG A 277 15.72 29.72 8.56
C ARG A 277 16.74 30.81 8.30
N ALA A 278 17.70 30.91 9.19
CA ALA A 278 18.82 31.84 9.10
C ALA A 278 20.13 31.08 9.38
N PRO A 279 21.28 31.60 8.94
CA PRO A 279 22.57 31.09 9.39
C PRO A 279 22.71 31.25 10.91
N VAL A 280 23.15 30.18 11.58
CA VAL A 280 23.39 30.16 13.03
C VAL A 280 24.81 29.67 13.27
N ASP A 281 25.59 30.46 13.96
CA ASP A 281 26.92 30.09 14.47
C ASP A 281 26.77 29.47 15.87
N LEU A 282 26.91 28.13 15.95
CA LEU A 282 26.79 27.41 17.23
C LEU A 282 27.85 27.85 18.25
N ARG A 283 29.01 28.25 17.80
CA ARG A 283 30.09 28.79 18.65
C ARG A 283 29.65 30.06 19.36
N GLU A 284 29.11 31.03 18.61
CA GLU A 284 28.68 32.33 19.15
C GLU A 284 27.53 32.14 20.13
N VAL A 285 26.48 31.41 19.70
CA VAL A 285 25.29 31.10 20.53
C VAL A 285 25.69 30.38 21.82
N THR A 286 26.60 29.40 21.74
CA THR A 286 27.04 28.65 22.93
C THR A 286 27.82 29.52 23.88
N ALA A 287 28.72 30.38 23.35
CA ALA A 287 29.51 31.31 24.17
C ALA A 287 28.61 32.32 24.91
N GLU A 288 27.53 32.82 24.26
CA GLU A 288 26.60 33.74 24.89
C GLU A 288 25.78 33.08 25.99
N VAL A 289 25.23 31.88 25.70
CA VAL A 289 24.43 31.13 26.66
C VAL A 289 25.25 30.71 27.89
N VAL A 290 26.48 30.22 27.70
CA VAL A 290 27.32 29.80 28.83
C VAL A 290 27.66 31.00 29.74
N ARG A 291 27.87 32.19 29.16
CA ARG A 291 28.09 33.43 29.95
C ARG A 291 26.85 33.86 30.73
N ALA A 292 25.64 33.64 30.18
CA ALA A 292 24.38 34.07 30.79
C ALA A 292 23.87 33.10 31.87
N VAL A 293 24.20 31.80 31.80
CA VAL A 293 23.73 30.79 32.74
C VAL A 293 24.52 30.85 34.05
N PRO A 294 23.86 31.03 35.20
CA PRO A 294 24.51 30.98 36.50
C PRO A 294 25.16 29.62 36.75
N SER A 295 26.45 29.58 36.99
CA SER A 295 27.20 28.33 37.20
C SER A 295 26.94 27.67 38.58
N ASN A 296 26.38 28.41 39.54
CA ASN A 296 26.12 27.95 40.91
C ASN A 296 27.29 27.23 41.58
N GLY A 297 28.52 27.68 41.30
CA GLY A 297 29.75 27.07 41.81
C GLY A 297 30.26 25.86 41.02
N ILE A 298 29.60 25.46 39.98
CA ILE A 298 30.05 24.38 39.06
C ILE A 298 31.07 24.96 38.08
N LYS A 299 32.15 24.23 37.85
CA LYS A 299 33.17 24.62 36.85
C LYS A 299 32.59 24.38 35.44
N VAL A 300 32.46 25.43 34.63
CA VAL A 300 32.02 25.35 33.24
C VAL A 300 33.19 25.64 32.31
N ASP A 301 33.69 24.64 31.61
CA ASP A 301 34.75 24.76 30.62
C ASP A 301 34.14 24.79 29.20
N THR A 302 34.77 25.52 28.29
CA THR A 302 34.29 25.63 26.89
C THR A 302 35.41 25.37 25.90
N GLU A 303 35.13 24.53 24.90
CA GLU A 303 36.01 24.25 23.77
C GLU A 303 35.24 24.53 22.48
N LEU A 304 35.20 25.78 22.04
CA LEU A 304 34.32 26.26 20.99
C LEU A 304 35.06 26.38 19.65
N GLY A 305 34.93 25.38 18.81
CA GLY A 305 35.34 25.41 17.41
C GLY A 305 34.24 25.94 16.48
N ASP A 306 34.59 26.26 15.26
CA ASP A 306 33.67 26.79 14.24
C ASP A 306 32.67 25.71 13.83
N ALA A 307 31.39 26.04 13.93
CA ALA A 307 30.27 25.14 13.59
C ALA A 307 29.05 25.99 13.19
N SER A 308 28.83 26.14 11.90
CA SER A 308 27.71 26.91 11.37
C SER A 308 26.63 25.99 10.76
N THR A 309 25.39 26.27 11.07
CA THR A 309 24.21 25.56 10.52
C THR A 309 23.17 26.55 10.03
N THR A 310 22.07 26.06 9.49
CA THR A 310 20.90 26.86 9.08
C THR A 310 19.69 26.44 9.89
N GLY A 311 19.06 27.37 10.60
CA GLY A 311 17.92 27.08 11.46
C GLY A 311 17.24 28.32 12.01
N ASP A 312 16.39 28.13 13.02
CA ASP A 312 15.82 29.23 13.81
C ASP A 312 16.76 29.60 14.96
N PRO A 313 17.37 30.82 14.94
CA PRO A 313 18.34 31.24 15.96
C PRO A 313 17.78 31.17 17.38
N ALA A 314 16.53 31.60 17.60
CA ALA A 314 15.90 31.59 18.91
C ALA A 314 15.67 30.17 19.45
N MET A 315 15.30 29.23 18.57
CA MET A 315 15.17 27.83 18.95
C MET A 315 16.53 27.21 19.27
N VAL A 316 17.58 27.50 18.49
CA VAL A 316 18.93 27.00 18.76
C VAL A 316 19.47 27.55 20.06
N GLU A 317 19.31 28.86 20.34
CA GLU A 317 19.66 29.47 21.63
C GLU A 317 18.93 28.75 22.78
N ARG A 318 17.63 28.51 22.65
CA ARG A 318 16.83 27.78 23.65
C ARG A 318 17.31 26.35 23.86
N LEU A 319 17.72 25.66 22.80
CA LEU A 319 18.33 24.32 22.88
C LEU A 319 19.59 24.34 23.69
N VAL A 320 20.53 25.27 23.37
CA VAL A 320 21.77 25.40 24.09
C VAL A 320 21.54 25.73 25.57
N ALA A 321 20.62 26.67 25.84
CA ALA A 321 20.25 27.05 27.20
C ALA A 321 19.71 25.86 28.01
N ASN A 322 18.83 25.06 27.42
CA ASN A 322 18.30 23.85 28.08
C ASN A 322 19.39 22.83 28.39
N LEU A 323 20.32 22.59 27.46
CA LEU A 323 21.44 21.66 27.69
C LEU A 323 22.39 22.15 28.81
N VAL A 324 22.80 23.40 28.75
CA VAL A 324 23.72 23.96 29.74
C VAL A 324 23.06 24.07 31.13
N GLN A 325 21.79 24.52 31.20
CA GLN A 325 21.06 24.60 32.46
C GLN A 325 20.84 23.21 33.07
N ASN A 326 20.51 22.21 32.26
CA ASN A 326 20.40 20.83 32.75
C ASN A 326 21.74 20.31 33.27
N ALA A 327 22.83 20.54 32.55
CA ALA A 327 24.15 20.10 32.93
C ALA A 327 24.62 20.73 34.28
N VAL A 328 24.30 22.00 34.52
CA VAL A 328 24.61 22.69 35.80
C VAL A 328 23.69 22.17 36.90
N ARG A 329 22.38 22.05 36.63
CA ARG A 329 21.37 21.67 37.66
C ARG A 329 21.55 20.26 38.20
N TYR A 330 21.81 19.30 37.32
CA TYR A 330 21.93 17.87 37.68
C TYR A 330 23.36 17.45 37.99
N ASN A 331 24.20 18.44 38.29
CA ASN A 331 25.57 18.20 38.72
C ASN A 331 25.68 17.93 40.22
N GLY A 332 26.79 17.33 40.65
CA GLY A 332 27.12 17.16 42.06
C GLY A 332 28.02 18.29 42.59
N PRO A 333 28.24 18.36 43.93
CA PRO A 333 29.28 19.20 44.49
C PRO A 333 30.62 18.91 43.80
N ASP A 334 31.41 19.96 43.53
CA ASP A 334 32.71 19.86 42.84
C ASP A 334 32.65 19.25 41.42
N GLY A 335 31.47 19.22 40.81
CA GLY A 335 31.28 18.75 39.44
C GLY A 335 31.74 19.78 38.42
N TRP A 336 31.74 19.32 37.14
CA TRP A 336 32.12 20.17 36.02
C TRP A 336 31.14 19.96 34.84
N VAL A 337 31.09 20.98 33.98
CA VAL A 337 30.36 20.93 32.68
C VAL A 337 31.35 21.32 31.60
N THR A 338 31.35 20.63 30.48
CA THR A 338 32.10 21.03 29.29
C THR A 338 31.09 21.22 28.14
N ALA A 339 31.19 22.39 27.48
CA ALA A 339 30.49 22.66 26.24
C ALA A 339 31.48 22.72 25.09
N TRP A 340 31.24 21.89 24.08
CA TRP A 340 32.08 21.79 22.88
C TRP A 340 31.28 22.09 21.63
N THR A 341 31.86 22.84 20.69
CA THR A 341 31.29 23.00 19.34
C THR A 341 32.36 22.73 18.30
N GLY A 342 31.95 22.19 17.16
CA GLY A 342 32.88 21.88 16.07
C GLY A 342 32.20 21.03 14.98
N LEU A 343 32.99 20.52 14.04
CA LEU A 343 32.53 19.58 13.05
C LEU A 343 32.84 18.15 13.52
N ARG A 344 31.82 17.28 13.46
CA ARG A 344 31.96 15.84 13.67
C ARG A 344 31.37 15.11 12.47
N ASP A 345 32.17 14.33 11.79
CA ASP A 345 31.81 13.67 10.53
C ASP A 345 31.28 14.64 9.44
N GLY A 346 31.75 15.90 9.48
CA GLY A 346 31.32 16.96 8.57
C GLY A 346 29.99 17.66 8.97
N GLU A 347 29.38 17.26 10.07
CA GLU A 347 28.14 17.86 10.59
C GLU A 347 28.47 18.87 11.73
N PRO A 348 27.93 20.10 11.70
CA PRO A 348 28.02 21.06 12.80
C PRO A 348 27.41 20.45 14.06
N THR A 349 28.22 20.32 15.11
CA THR A 349 27.80 19.60 16.31
C THR A 349 28.06 20.44 17.55
N LEU A 350 27.06 20.49 18.44
CA LEU A 350 27.16 20.95 19.82
C LEU A 350 27.19 19.74 20.75
N GLU A 351 28.13 19.67 21.65
CA GLU A 351 28.16 18.65 22.70
C GLU A 351 28.25 19.32 24.08
N VAL A 352 27.39 18.88 25.00
CA VAL A 352 27.44 19.27 26.40
C VAL A 352 27.62 18.02 27.24
N THR A 353 28.68 18.00 28.03
CA THR A 353 29.02 16.89 28.93
C THR A 353 29.06 17.40 30.36
N ASN A 354 28.47 16.68 31.29
CA ASN A 354 28.50 17.01 32.72
C ASN A 354 28.81 15.79 33.58
N THR A 355 29.33 16.05 34.76
CA THR A 355 29.36 15.11 35.88
C THR A 355 27.99 15.08 36.55
N GLY A 356 27.69 14.02 37.33
CA GLY A 356 26.41 13.92 38.02
C GLY A 356 26.10 12.48 38.48
N PRO A 357 24.86 12.18 38.82
CA PRO A 357 24.47 10.81 39.20
C PRO A 357 24.67 9.83 38.03
N VAL A 358 24.88 8.56 38.40
CA VAL A 358 24.93 7.48 37.39
C VAL A 358 23.53 7.24 36.86
N VAL A 359 23.39 7.22 35.54
CA VAL A 359 22.14 7.02 34.83
C VAL A 359 22.27 5.80 33.93
N SER A 360 21.27 4.90 33.90
CA SER A 360 21.28 3.77 32.97
C SER A 360 20.82 4.16 31.57
N ARG A 361 21.10 3.30 30.57
CA ARG A 361 20.68 3.56 29.19
C ARG A 361 19.15 3.66 29.06
N GLU A 362 18.42 2.78 29.73
CA GLU A 362 16.95 2.75 29.74
C GLU A 362 16.37 4.02 30.36
N GLN A 363 17.04 4.57 31.38
CA GLN A 363 16.63 5.82 32.01
C GLN A 363 16.84 7.02 31.10
N VAL A 364 17.89 7.02 30.29
CA VAL A 364 18.16 8.08 29.32
C VAL A 364 17.01 8.21 28.32
N ASP A 365 16.50 7.09 27.78
CA ASP A 365 15.39 7.08 26.82
C ASP A 365 14.09 7.64 27.44
N GLU A 366 13.90 7.44 28.73
CA GLU A 366 12.75 8.02 29.47
C GLU A 366 12.95 9.52 29.75
N LEU A 367 14.17 9.99 30.03
CA LEU A 367 14.47 11.39 30.35
C LEU A 367 14.20 12.35 29.16
N VAL A 368 14.19 11.85 27.96
CA VAL A 368 13.84 12.63 26.76
C VAL A 368 12.32 12.88 26.66
N LYS A 369 11.50 12.07 27.35
CA LYS A 369 10.04 12.25 27.36
C LYS A 369 9.64 13.47 28.20
N PRO A 370 8.59 14.23 27.79
CA PRO A 370 8.12 15.37 28.56
C PRO A 370 7.70 14.98 30.00
N PHE A 371 8.08 15.83 30.96
CA PHE A 371 7.78 15.69 32.39
C PHE A 371 8.46 14.50 33.09
N SER A 372 9.46 13.89 32.46
CA SER A 372 10.26 12.82 33.05
C SER A 372 11.42 13.38 33.88
N ARG A 373 11.66 12.80 35.06
CA ARG A 373 12.72 13.22 36.00
C ARG A 373 13.35 12.01 36.69
N LEU A 374 14.59 12.16 37.14
CA LEU A 374 15.18 11.25 38.11
C LEU A 374 14.88 11.77 39.53
N ASP A 375 14.41 10.91 40.42
CA ASP A 375 14.33 11.21 41.85
C ASP A 375 15.73 11.17 42.51
N GLY A 376 15.79 11.60 43.79
CA GLY A 376 17.03 11.58 44.55
C GLY A 376 17.69 10.20 44.72
N ASN A 377 16.97 9.13 44.46
CA ASN A 377 17.41 7.73 44.49
C ASN A 377 17.79 7.19 43.10
N GLY A 378 17.78 8.03 42.07
CA GLY A 378 18.10 7.61 40.71
C GLY A 378 16.97 6.85 39.99
N SER A 379 15.76 6.78 40.55
CA SER A 379 14.60 6.20 39.88
C SER A 379 13.84 7.26 39.07
N ILE A 380 13.15 6.84 38.01
CA ILE A 380 12.34 7.76 37.20
C ILE A 380 11.07 8.08 37.99
N ALA A 381 10.91 9.33 38.41
CA ALA A 381 9.74 9.83 39.07
C ALA A 381 8.91 10.71 38.13
N ALA A 382 7.63 10.39 38.02
CA ALA A 382 6.67 11.23 37.32
C ALA A 382 6.22 12.46 38.15
N ARG A 383 6.57 12.51 39.45
CA ARG A 383 6.24 13.61 40.38
C ARG A 383 7.35 13.79 41.41
N GLY A 384 7.89 15.01 41.47
CA GLY A 384 8.95 15.34 42.41
C GLY A 384 8.46 15.41 43.86
N SER A 385 9.16 14.69 44.71
CA SER A 385 9.11 14.86 46.19
C SER A 385 10.35 15.61 46.72
N ASP A 386 11.36 15.80 45.90
CA ASP A 386 12.60 16.50 46.28
C ASP A 386 12.63 17.87 45.63
N GLY A 387 12.76 18.91 46.44
CA GLY A 387 12.78 20.33 46.07
C GLY A 387 13.85 20.80 45.06
N ARG A 388 14.25 19.95 44.13
CA ARG A 388 15.04 20.34 42.96
C ARG A 388 14.12 20.86 41.85
N ASP A 389 14.15 22.17 41.68
CA ASP A 389 13.30 22.97 40.76
C ASP A 389 13.47 22.63 39.28
N GLY A 390 12.95 21.51 38.80
CA GLY A 390 12.99 21.17 37.40
C GLY A 390 11.62 20.69 36.87
N LEU A 391 11.14 21.21 35.72
CA LEU A 391 9.86 20.86 35.13
C LEU A 391 9.90 19.52 34.37
N GLY A 392 11.08 18.90 34.20
CA GLY A 392 11.24 17.69 33.38
C GLY A 392 10.96 17.92 31.88
N LEU A 393 11.08 19.17 31.43
CA LEU A 393 10.84 19.56 30.04
C LEU A 393 12.11 19.85 29.26
N GLY A 394 13.28 20.00 29.91
CA GLY A 394 14.50 20.47 29.25
C GLY A 394 14.94 19.60 28.09
N LEU A 395 15.10 18.27 28.28
CA LEU A 395 15.52 17.35 27.21
C LEU A 395 14.43 17.13 26.18
N SER A 396 13.16 17.17 26.54
CA SER A 396 12.08 17.08 25.57
C SER A 396 11.96 18.31 24.67
N ILE A 397 12.30 19.50 25.19
CA ILE A 397 12.43 20.72 24.36
C ILE A 397 13.61 20.56 23.39
N VAL A 398 14.75 20.05 23.89
CA VAL A 398 15.93 19.78 23.03
C VAL A 398 15.54 18.83 21.91
N GLN A 399 14.87 17.70 22.21
CA GLN A 399 14.43 16.75 21.19
C GLN A 399 13.48 17.40 20.17
N ALA A 400 12.50 18.17 20.62
CA ALA A 400 11.53 18.82 19.72
C ALA A 400 12.22 19.85 18.80
N ILE A 401 13.21 20.57 19.29
CA ILE A 401 14.00 21.51 18.46
C ILE A 401 14.88 20.74 17.48
N VAL A 402 15.50 19.65 17.91
CA VAL A 402 16.30 18.75 17.07
C VAL A 402 15.46 18.21 15.93
N ASP A 403 14.26 17.70 16.22
CA ASP A 403 13.33 17.17 15.22
C ASP A 403 12.91 18.26 14.20
N ALA A 404 12.60 19.46 14.69
CA ALA A 404 12.23 20.60 13.84
C ALA A 404 13.35 21.03 12.88
N HIS A 405 14.61 20.89 13.29
CA HIS A 405 15.79 21.21 12.47
C HIS A 405 16.28 20.05 11.60
N GLY A 406 15.67 18.86 11.72
CA GLY A 406 16.17 17.64 11.06
C GLY A 406 17.57 17.25 11.57
N ALA A 407 17.90 17.66 12.77
CA ALA A 407 19.16 17.36 13.44
C ALA A 407 19.10 15.97 14.13
N ARG A 408 20.22 15.53 14.68
CA ARG A 408 20.33 14.26 15.42
C ARG A 408 20.72 14.52 16.86
N LEU A 409 19.95 13.98 17.80
CA LEU A 409 20.27 13.95 19.22
C LEU A 409 20.92 12.62 19.58
N THR A 410 22.07 12.67 20.26
CA THR A 410 22.73 11.52 20.87
C THR A 410 22.91 11.81 22.36
N THR A 411 22.44 10.90 23.20
CA THR A 411 22.54 11.04 24.66
C THR A 411 23.18 9.79 25.22
N ASP A 412 24.37 9.91 25.77
CA ASP A 412 25.15 8.82 26.32
C ASP A 412 25.37 8.99 27.83
N PRO A 413 25.04 7.97 28.64
CA PRO A 413 25.35 7.98 30.04
C PRO A 413 26.87 7.77 30.24
N ARG A 414 27.46 8.52 31.17
CA ARG A 414 28.86 8.36 31.52
C ARG A 414 29.03 7.29 32.61
N ALA A 415 30.05 6.45 32.47
CA ALA A 415 30.33 5.38 33.43
C ALA A 415 30.65 5.93 34.84
N GLU A 416 31.26 7.13 34.91
CA GLU A 416 31.63 7.84 36.14
C GLU A 416 30.48 8.71 36.68
N GLY A 417 29.29 8.65 36.06
CA GLY A 417 28.15 9.50 36.35
C GLY A 417 28.07 10.75 35.48
N GLY A 418 26.84 11.24 35.31
CA GLY A 418 26.50 12.33 34.42
C GLY A 418 26.15 11.89 33.02
N LEU A 419 25.96 12.83 32.12
CA LEU A 419 25.53 12.62 30.74
C LEU A 419 26.47 13.34 29.77
N ARG A 420 26.55 12.78 28.56
CA ARG A 420 27.05 13.44 27.37
C ARG A 420 25.86 13.57 26.40
N VAL A 421 25.55 14.79 26.03
CA VAL A 421 24.48 15.11 25.08
C VAL A 421 25.07 15.82 23.88
N ALA A 422 24.93 15.23 22.70
CA ALA A 422 25.43 15.81 21.46
C ALA A 422 24.26 16.03 20.49
N VAL A 423 24.25 17.18 19.83
CA VAL A 423 23.30 17.57 18.79
C VAL A 423 24.09 17.87 17.53
N SER A 424 23.90 17.04 16.50
CA SER A 424 24.50 17.22 15.18
C SER A 424 23.46 17.78 14.21
N PHE A 425 23.74 18.95 13.68
CA PHE A 425 22.86 19.62 12.71
C PHE A 425 23.26 19.27 11.28
N PRO A 426 22.31 19.33 10.33
CA PRO A 426 22.66 19.26 8.91
C PRO A 426 23.67 20.34 8.55
N ALA A 427 24.63 20.02 7.69
CA ALA A 427 25.55 21.01 7.16
C ALA A 427 24.78 22.14 6.46
N ALA A 428 25.22 23.37 6.62
CA ALA A 428 24.67 24.49 5.87
C ALA A 428 24.87 24.23 4.36
N ALA A 429 23.76 24.24 3.60
CA ALA A 429 23.79 23.99 2.15
C ALA A 429 24.40 25.17 1.39
#